data_ee1b046cbbd3de36f6e9f53e70c62bca
#
_entry.id   ee1b046cbbd3de36f6e9f53e70c62bca
#
_cell.length_a   1.000
_cell.length_b   1.000
_cell.length_c   1.000
_cell.angle_alpha   90.00
_cell.angle_beta   90.00
_cell.angle_gamma   90.00
#
_symmetry.space_group_name_H-M   'P 1'
#
loop_
_entity.id
_entity.type
_entity.pdbx_description
1 polymer ?
#
loop_
_entity_poly.entity_id
_entity_poly.type
_entity_poly.pdbx_seq_one_letter_code
_entity_poly.pdbx_strand_id
1 'polypeptide(L)'
;MCYGVGVDTAGPQGGRKGQIESAITGAMIHYQAGLTGHGPTEGRTYILEDMVIVRFKGSLSRMEQRLAQQFEGRKLIKEMRVVLREGSSEELQDIVAHETGCRVVSSHSDISTRTGERIEIYVLDHNLERELRRRND
;
A
#
# COMPACT_ATOMS: atom_id res chain seq x y z
N MET A 1 -6.96 1.87 17.66
CA MET A 1 -6.19 1.29 17.33
C MET A 1 -4.81 1.60 16.83
N CYS A 2 -4.00 0.92 17.15
CA CYS A 2 -2.72 1.38 17.09
C CYS A 2 -1.97 1.19 15.87
N TYR A 3 -2.48 0.65 14.82
CA TYR A 3 -1.67 0.77 13.65
C TYR A 3 -1.66 2.14 13.08
N GLY A 4 -2.24 3.08 13.76
CA GLY A 4 -1.96 4.44 13.45
C GLY A 4 -0.66 4.93 14.00
N VAL A 5 -0.01 4.18 14.88
CA VAL A 5 1.26 4.62 15.44
C VAL A 5 2.35 4.54 14.39
N GLY A 6 3.05 5.62 14.16
CA GLY A 6 4.06 5.69 13.15
C GLY A 6 3.53 5.81 11.74
N VAL A 7 2.24 5.81 11.57
CA VAL A 7 1.63 5.96 10.26
C VAL A 7 1.28 7.41 10.03
N ASP A 8 1.81 7.97 8.95
CA ASP A 8 1.46 9.30 8.53
C ASP A 8 0.37 9.17 7.49
N THR A 9 -0.85 9.51 7.85
CA THR A 9 -1.97 9.46 6.94
C THR A 9 -2.24 10.84 6.38
N ALA A 10 -2.95 10.89 5.28
CA ALA A 10 -3.31 12.15 4.68
C ALA A 10 -4.20 12.98 5.59
N GLY A 11 -4.83 12.35 6.55
CA GLY A 11 -5.64 13.04 7.51
C GLY A 11 -6.88 13.64 6.89
N PRO A 12 -7.45 14.59 7.57
CA PRO A 12 -8.77 15.12 7.17
C PRO A 12 -8.71 16.20 6.11
N GLN A 13 -7.54 16.63 5.68
CA GLN A 13 -7.48 17.78 4.81
C GLN A 13 -8.10 17.55 3.47
N GLY A 14 -8.15 16.33 2.98
CA GLY A 14 -8.72 16.03 1.70
C GLY A 14 -10.20 15.74 1.73
N GLY A 15 -10.89 15.97 2.84
CA GLY A 15 -12.27 15.60 2.96
C GLY A 15 -12.49 14.13 2.68
N ARG A 16 -13.45 13.82 1.78
CA ARG A 16 -13.74 12.43 1.47
C ARG A 16 -12.56 11.71 0.84
N LYS A 17 -11.84 12.38 -0.04
CA LYS A 17 -10.66 11.81 -0.67
C LYS A 17 -9.63 11.42 0.39
N GLY A 18 -9.33 12.33 1.33
CA GLY A 18 -8.39 12.04 2.40
C GLY A 18 -8.85 10.92 3.30
N GLN A 19 -10.14 10.83 3.57
CA GLN A 19 -10.69 9.75 4.37
C GLN A 19 -10.49 8.39 3.71
N ILE A 20 -10.73 8.31 2.40
CA ILE A 20 -10.53 7.08 1.65
C ILE A 20 -9.05 6.70 1.65
N GLU A 21 -8.18 7.69 1.40
CA GLU A 21 -6.74 7.46 1.40
C GLU A 21 -6.26 6.90 2.74
N SER A 22 -6.71 7.50 3.83
CA SER A 22 -6.35 7.04 5.18
C SER A 22 -6.88 5.65 5.48
N ALA A 23 -8.10 5.36 5.04
CA ALA A 23 -8.71 4.07 5.28
C ALA A 23 -7.94 2.96 4.55
N ILE A 24 -7.51 3.22 3.31
CA ILE A 24 -6.72 2.25 2.56
C ILE A 24 -5.38 2.00 3.26
N THR A 25 -4.70 3.08 3.66
CA THR A 25 -3.42 2.96 4.36
C THR A 25 -3.54 2.08 5.60
N GLY A 26 -4.52 2.38 6.45
CA GLY A 26 -4.71 1.63 7.69
C GLY A 26 -5.05 0.17 7.45
N ALA A 27 -5.95 -0.10 6.51
CA ALA A 27 -6.36 -1.46 6.21
C ALA A 27 -5.21 -2.29 5.65
N MET A 28 -4.38 -1.71 4.79
CA MET A 28 -3.25 -2.43 4.21
C MET A 28 -2.16 -2.70 5.23
N ILE A 29 -1.86 -1.74 6.10
CA ILE A 29 -0.87 -1.95 7.15
C ILE A 29 -1.32 -3.06 8.09
N HIS A 30 -2.59 -3.03 8.47
CA HIS A 30 -3.15 -4.06 9.34
C HIS A 30 -3.06 -5.45 8.69
N TYR A 31 -3.45 -5.53 7.42
CA TYR A 31 -3.42 -6.79 6.68
C TYR A 31 -1.99 -7.35 6.60
N GLN A 32 -1.03 -6.49 6.27
CA GLN A 32 0.35 -6.93 6.11
C GLN A 32 0.99 -7.34 7.43
N ALA A 33 0.68 -6.62 8.50
CA ALA A 33 1.18 -6.98 9.83
C ALA A 33 0.66 -8.37 10.24
N GLY A 34 -0.59 -8.66 9.92
CA GLY A 34 -1.17 -9.98 10.19
C GLY A 34 -0.57 -11.08 9.34
N LEU A 35 -0.22 -10.76 8.09
CA LEU A 35 0.32 -11.75 7.16
C LEU A 35 1.77 -12.10 7.46
N THR A 36 2.60 -11.11 7.74
CA THR A 36 4.05 -11.30 7.85
C THR A 36 4.59 -11.15 9.27
N GLY A 37 3.76 -10.68 10.20
CA GLY A 37 4.22 -10.36 11.55
C GLY A 37 5.01 -9.07 11.64
N HIS A 38 5.17 -8.35 10.53
CA HIS A 38 5.91 -7.09 10.49
C HIS A 38 5.20 -6.12 9.54
N GLY A 39 4.67 -5.05 10.10
CA GLY A 39 4.07 -4.00 9.30
C GLY A 39 5.08 -2.92 8.97
N PRO A 40 4.83 -2.13 7.95
CA PRO A 40 5.69 -0.98 7.64
C PRO A 40 5.61 0.07 8.75
N THR A 41 6.64 0.92 8.83
CA THR A 41 6.69 1.97 9.86
C THR A 41 5.87 3.19 9.46
N GLU A 42 5.68 3.40 8.17
CA GLU A 42 4.88 4.51 7.64
C GLU A 42 4.15 4.05 6.40
N GLY A 43 3.01 4.66 6.14
CA GLY A 43 2.28 4.44 4.90
C GLY A 43 1.54 5.67 4.50
N ARG A 44 1.39 5.86 3.19
CA ARG A 44 0.60 6.97 2.65
C ARG A 44 -0.03 6.54 1.35
N THR A 45 -1.29 6.89 1.17
CA THR A 45 -2.05 6.58 -0.02
C THR A 45 -2.42 7.86 -0.74
N TYR A 46 -2.33 7.83 -2.06
CA TYR A 46 -2.69 8.94 -2.93
C TYR A 46 -3.67 8.46 -3.97
N ILE A 47 -4.76 9.21 -4.15
CA ILE A 47 -5.68 8.98 -5.25
C ILE A 47 -5.34 10.00 -6.32
N LEU A 48 -4.92 9.52 -7.47
CA LEU A 48 -4.53 10.35 -8.58
C LEU A 48 -5.23 9.86 -9.83
N GLU A 49 -6.21 10.61 -10.30
CA GLU A 49 -7.01 10.24 -11.46
C GLU A 49 -7.68 8.89 -11.24
N ASP A 50 -7.38 7.89 -12.06
CA ASP A 50 -7.93 6.55 -11.94
C ASP A 50 -6.99 5.59 -11.22
N MET A 51 -6.03 6.12 -10.46
CA MET A 51 -5.04 5.30 -9.76
C MET A 51 -5.08 5.53 -8.26
N VAL A 52 -4.82 4.45 -7.53
CA VAL A 52 -4.53 4.51 -6.10
C VAL A 52 -3.06 4.12 -5.94
N ILE A 53 -2.26 5.01 -5.38
CA ILE A 53 -0.84 4.77 -5.16
C ILE A 53 -0.62 4.66 -3.67
N VAL A 54 -0.06 3.53 -3.23
CA VAL A 54 0.21 3.30 -1.80
C VAL A 54 1.72 3.16 -1.62
N ARG A 55 2.26 3.98 -0.75
CA ARG A 55 3.69 4.03 -0.48
C ARG A 55 3.92 3.64 0.97
N PHE A 56 4.77 2.63 1.18
CA PHE A 56 5.13 2.18 2.51
C PHE A 56 6.63 2.34 2.73
N LYS A 57 7.01 2.73 3.93
CA LYS A 57 8.41 2.79 4.34
C LYS A 57 8.62 1.80 5.47
N GLY A 58 9.87 1.35 5.63
CA GLY A 58 10.20 0.41 6.68
C GLY A 58 9.57 -0.95 6.48
N SER A 59 9.44 -1.38 5.22
CA SER A 59 8.76 -2.63 4.90
C SER A 59 9.62 -3.87 5.05
N LEU A 60 10.94 -3.71 5.19
CA LEU A 60 11.83 -4.85 5.39
C LEU A 60 11.92 -5.20 6.88
N SER A 61 11.76 -6.48 7.19
CA SER A 61 11.97 -6.96 8.55
C SER A 61 13.47 -6.92 8.88
N ARG A 62 13.81 -7.13 10.16
CA ARG A 62 15.21 -7.16 10.56
C ARG A 62 15.97 -8.25 9.83
N MET A 63 15.37 -9.41 9.67
CA MET A 63 16.00 -10.49 8.95
C MET A 63 16.25 -10.11 7.49
N GLU A 64 15.27 -9.47 6.87
CA GLU A 64 15.42 -9.02 5.49
C GLU A 64 16.48 -7.94 5.36
N GLN A 65 16.54 -7.02 6.31
CA GLN A 65 17.58 -5.99 6.32
C GLN A 65 18.99 -6.62 6.39
N ARG A 66 19.11 -7.68 7.16
CA ARG A 66 20.37 -8.41 7.25
C ARG A 66 20.71 -9.09 5.94
N LEU A 67 19.74 -9.77 5.34
CA LEU A 67 19.93 -10.42 4.04
C LEU A 67 20.28 -9.41 2.94
N ALA A 68 19.71 -8.22 3.03
CA ALA A 68 19.88 -7.20 1.99
C ALA A 68 21.30 -6.65 1.91
N GLN A 69 22.17 -6.97 2.86
CA GLN A 69 23.55 -6.54 2.84
C GLN A 69 24.36 -7.26 1.76
N GLN A 70 23.86 -8.37 1.24
CA GLN A 70 24.54 -9.15 0.23
C GLN A 70 23.67 -9.26 -1.01
N PHE A 71 24.32 -9.38 -2.18
CA PHE A 71 23.61 -9.49 -3.45
C PHE A 71 22.65 -10.68 -3.47
N GLU A 72 23.11 -11.85 -3.03
CA GLU A 72 22.26 -13.04 -3.01
C GLU A 72 21.05 -12.85 -2.10
N GLY A 73 21.23 -12.18 -0.97
CA GLY A 73 20.14 -11.91 -0.06
C GLY A 73 19.10 -10.98 -0.67
N ARG A 74 19.54 -9.96 -1.41
CA ARG A 74 18.62 -9.04 -2.08
C ARG A 74 17.80 -9.77 -3.13
N LYS A 75 18.42 -10.67 -3.85
CA LYS A 75 17.73 -11.48 -4.86
C LYS A 75 16.66 -12.36 -4.22
N LEU A 76 17.01 -13.00 -3.11
CA LEU A 76 16.06 -13.85 -2.38
C LEU A 76 14.87 -13.05 -1.88
N ILE A 77 15.12 -11.85 -1.35
CA ILE A 77 14.04 -10.99 -0.86
C ILE A 77 13.08 -10.66 -2.01
N LYS A 78 13.62 -10.28 -3.16
CA LYS A 78 12.76 -9.92 -4.29
C LYS A 78 11.92 -11.11 -4.74
N GLU A 79 12.51 -12.28 -4.83
CA GLU A 79 11.79 -13.48 -5.22
C GLU A 79 10.69 -13.85 -4.22
N MET A 80 11.01 -13.83 -2.94
CA MET A 80 10.04 -14.12 -1.90
C MET A 80 8.89 -13.12 -1.92
N ARG A 81 9.20 -11.83 -2.07
CA ARG A 81 8.19 -10.79 -2.05
C ARG A 81 7.24 -10.88 -3.24
N VAL A 82 7.74 -11.29 -4.40
CA VAL A 82 6.88 -11.50 -5.57
C VAL A 82 5.87 -12.61 -5.27
N VAL A 83 6.32 -13.72 -4.71
CA VAL A 83 5.45 -14.85 -4.38
C VAL A 83 4.40 -14.44 -3.35
N LEU A 84 4.83 -13.75 -2.29
CA LEU A 84 3.89 -13.26 -1.27
C LEU A 84 2.88 -12.29 -1.85
N ARG A 85 3.34 -11.38 -2.69
CA ARG A 85 2.47 -10.37 -3.29
C ARG A 85 1.43 -11.01 -4.20
N GLU A 86 1.83 -11.99 -4.98
CA GLU A 86 0.88 -12.70 -5.84
C GLU A 86 -0.14 -13.48 -5.03
N GLY A 87 0.30 -14.11 -3.94
CA GLY A 87 -0.59 -14.85 -3.07
C GLY A 87 -1.56 -13.97 -2.29
N SER A 88 -1.27 -12.68 -2.12
CA SER A 88 -2.13 -11.76 -1.40
C SER A 88 -2.78 -10.71 -2.29
N SER A 89 -2.62 -10.84 -3.60
CA SER A 89 -3.10 -9.83 -4.56
C SER A 89 -4.60 -9.61 -4.47
N GLU A 90 -5.36 -10.69 -4.34
CA GLU A 90 -6.81 -10.60 -4.31
C GLU A 90 -7.29 -9.83 -3.08
N GLU A 91 -6.74 -10.14 -1.92
CA GLU A 91 -7.11 -9.47 -0.68
C GLU A 91 -6.74 -7.99 -0.71
N LEU A 92 -5.58 -7.66 -1.27
CA LEU A 92 -5.17 -6.27 -1.37
C LEU A 92 -6.06 -5.49 -2.33
N GLN A 93 -6.43 -6.11 -3.45
CA GLN A 93 -7.36 -5.49 -4.40
C GLN A 93 -8.74 -5.31 -3.78
N ASP A 94 -9.18 -6.26 -2.96
CA ASP A 94 -10.46 -6.16 -2.27
C ASP A 94 -10.48 -4.98 -1.30
N ILE A 95 -9.36 -4.73 -0.62
CA ILE A 95 -9.26 -3.56 0.26
C ILE A 95 -9.50 -2.28 -0.54
N VAL A 96 -8.80 -2.15 -1.67
CA VAL A 96 -8.93 -0.95 -2.51
C VAL A 96 -10.35 -0.83 -3.06
N ALA A 97 -10.90 -1.92 -3.57
CA ALA A 97 -12.24 -1.91 -4.12
C ALA A 97 -13.29 -1.54 -3.08
N HIS A 98 -13.16 -2.07 -1.88
CA HIS A 98 -14.09 -1.79 -0.80
C HIS A 98 -14.05 -0.31 -0.39
N GLU A 99 -12.85 0.24 -0.23
CA GLU A 99 -12.73 1.61 0.24
C GLU A 99 -13.07 2.65 -0.84
N THR A 100 -12.80 2.32 -2.10
CA THR A 100 -13.05 3.28 -3.19
C THR A 100 -14.42 3.13 -3.82
N GLY A 101 -15.05 1.96 -3.67
CA GLY A 101 -16.28 1.67 -4.39
C GLY A 101 -16.05 1.42 -5.87
N CYS A 102 -14.80 1.26 -6.31
CA CYS A 102 -14.44 1.06 -7.71
C CYS A 102 -13.96 -0.35 -7.92
N ARG A 103 -14.00 -0.81 -9.17
CA ARG A 103 -13.40 -2.08 -9.53
C ARG A 103 -11.94 -1.84 -9.86
N VAL A 104 -11.06 -2.72 -9.35
CA VAL A 104 -9.63 -2.66 -9.66
C VAL A 104 -9.39 -3.41 -10.97
N VAL A 105 -8.78 -2.73 -11.93
CA VAL A 105 -8.50 -3.28 -13.25
C VAL A 105 -7.14 -3.99 -13.27
N SER A 106 -6.15 -3.41 -12.61
CA SER A 106 -4.81 -3.99 -12.55
C SER A 106 -4.10 -3.49 -11.31
N SER A 107 -3.07 -4.22 -10.89
CA SER A 107 -2.25 -3.81 -9.74
C SER A 107 -0.79 -4.10 -10.02
N HIS A 108 0.07 -3.27 -9.43
CA HIS A 108 1.52 -3.33 -9.62
C HIS A 108 2.20 -3.09 -8.27
N SER A 109 3.31 -3.75 -8.05
CA SER A 109 4.00 -3.62 -6.77
C SER A 109 5.49 -3.85 -6.95
N ASP A 110 6.28 -3.11 -6.21
CA ASP A 110 7.72 -3.35 -6.15
C ASP A 110 8.24 -2.89 -4.78
N ILE A 111 9.36 -3.46 -4.37
CA ILE A 111 10.03 -3.10 -3.14
C ILE A 111 11.50 -2.82 -3.42
N SER A 112 12.01 -1.76 -2.79
CA SER A 112 13.43 -1.45 -2.85
C SER A 112 14.14 -2.17 -1.70
N THR A 113 15.06 -3.06 -2.03
CA THR A 113 15.85 -3.72 -1.00
C THR A 113 16.91 -2.80 -0.41
N ARG A 114 17.13 -1.66 -1.05
CA ARG A 114 18.10 -0.68 -0.57
C ARG A 114 17.49 0.23 0.49
N THR A 115 16.25 0.67 0.28
CA THR A 115 15.62 1.64 1.18
C THR A 115 14.53 1.03 2.05
N GLY A 116 14.02 -0.14 1.68
CA GLY A 116 12.88 -0.73 2.36
C GLY A 116 11.54 -0.12 1.96
N GLU A 117 11.55 0.77 0.97
CA GLU A 117 10.32 1.36 0.47
C GLU A 117 9.59 0.39 -0.44
N ARG A 118 8.28 0.35 -0.31
CA ARG A 118 7.44 -0.46 -1.17
C ARG A 118 6.35 0.43 -1.76
N ILE A 119 6.12 0.27 -3.06
CA ILE A 119 5.09 1.05 -3.74
C ILE A 119 4.13 0.09 -4.42
N GLU A 120 2.83 0.36 -4.25
CA GLU A 120 1.76 -0.38 -4.90
C GLU A 120 0.91 0.59 -5.69
N ILE A 121 0.49 0.18 -6.87
CA ILE A 121 -0.39 0.98 -7.71
C ILE A 121 -1.57 0.12 -8.12
N TYR A 122 -2.77 0.67 -7.94
CA TYR A 122 -4.01 0.02 -8.34
C TYR A 122 -4.70 0.91 -9.35
N VAL A 123 -4.96 0.37 -10.53
CA VAL A 123 -5.66 1.11 -11.58
C VAL A 123 -7.14 0.77 -11.46
N LEU A 124 -7.97 1.80 -11.42
CA LEU A 124 -9.40 1.68 -11.21
C LEU A 124 -10.14 1.76 -12.54
N ASP A 125 -11.41 1.35 -12.53
CA ASP A 125 -12.22 1.34 -13.75
C ASP A 125 -12.80 2.70 -14.10
N HIS A 126 -12.56 3.73 -13.29
CA HIS A 126 -12.95 5.11 -13.64
C HIS A 126 -12.13 6.11 -12.85
N ASN A 127 -12.24 7.38 -13.21
CA ASN A 127 -11.45 8.46 -12.62
C ASN A 127 -12.06 8.88 -11.28
N LEU A 128 -11.64 8.22 -10.22
CA LEU A 128 -12.15 8.46 -8.88
C LEU A 128 -11.83 9.87 -8.39
N GLU A 129 -10.65 10.38 -8.69
CA GLU A 129 -10.27 11.71 -8.24
C GLU A 129 -11.23 12.77 -8.77
N ARG A 130 -11.54 12.69 -10.04
CA ARG A 130 -12.48 13.63 -10.65
C ARG A 130 -13.88 13.49 -10.06
N GLU A 131 -14.31 12.25 -9.84
CA GLU A 131 -15.63 11.99 -9.28
C GLU A 131 -15.75 12.57 -7.87
N LEU A 132 -14.72 12.37 -7.03
CA LEU A 132 -14.72 12.92 -5.67
C LEU A 132 -14.68 14.43 -5.68
N ARG A 133 -13.97 15.02 -6.62
CA ARG A 133 -13.91 16.47 -6.76
C ARG A 133 -15.28 17.05 -7.11
N ARG A 134 -16.01 16.38 -7.98
CA ARG A 134 -17.36 16.83 -8.36
C ARG A 134 -18.35 16.71 -7.22
N ARG A 135 -18.18 15.69 -6.36
CA ARG A 135 -19.07 15.52 -5.21
C ARG A 135 -18.85 16.57 -4.14
N ASN A 136 -17.66 17.13 -4.08
CA ASN A 136 -17.33 18.15 -3.10
C ASN A 136 -17.78 19.55 -3.53
N ASP A 137 -18.15 19.72 -4.77
CA ASP A 137 -18.70 20.97 -5.28
C ASP A 137 -20.22 21.05 -5.04
#